data_6e1a989243ccb39c8caa64a656a276b7
#
_entry.id   6e1a989243ccb39c8caa64a656a276b7
#
_cell.length_a   1.000
_cell.length_b   1.000
_cell.length_c   1.000
_cell.angle_alpha   90.00
_cell.angle_beta   90.00
_cell.angle_gamma   90.00
#
_symmetry.space_group_name_H-M   'P 1'
#
loop_
_entity.id
_entity.type
_entity.pdbx_description
1 polymer ?
#
loop_
_entity_poly.entity_id
_entity_poly.type
_entity_poly.pdbx_seq_one_letter_code
_entity_poly.pdbx_strand_id
1 'polypeptide(L)' 'MTEPDLNKQLNDLIERERDILKKLNVARRAGASEQIIGQINFLLSECQFAQHDIRARQSSKSGKDNDFGSFLSIG' A
#
# COMPACT_ATOMS: atom_id res chain seq x y z
N MET A 1 -23.54 -9.87 5.49
CA MET A 1 -22.79 -9.42 4.85
C MET A 1 -21.48 -9.65 5.18
N THR A 2 -20.70 -9.79 4.45
CA THR A 2 -19.47 -10.26 4.73
C THR A 2 -18.51 -9.17 4.84
N GLU A 3 -17.49 -9.36 5.53
CA GLU A 3 -16.48 -8.41 5.64
C GLU A 3 -15.72 -8.34 4.38
N PRO A 4 -15.15 -7.26 4.08
CA PRO A 4 -14.34 -7.14 2.89
C PRO A 4 -13.15 -8.04 3.02
N ASP A 5 -12.75 -8.60 1.94
CA ASP A 5 -11.59 -9.46 1.93
C ASP A 5 -10.36 -8.58 1.86
N LEU A 6 -9.71 -8.39 2.96
CA LEU A 6 -8.54 -7.51 3.01
C LEU A 6 -7.38 -8.06 2.21
N ASN A 7 -7.23 -9.37 2.14
CA ASN A 7 -6.17 -9.95 1.35
C ASN A 7 -6.37 -9.66 -0.13
N LYS A 8 -7.60 -9.73 -0.58
CA LYS A 8 -7.88 -9.46 -1.97
C LYS A 8 -7.64 -7.99 -2.27
N GLN A 9 -8.04 -7.12 -1.38
CA GLN A 9 -7.80 -5.70 -1.57
C GLN A 9 -6.32 -5.40 -1.61
N LEU A 10 -5.56 -6.05 -0.74
CA LEU A 10 -4.13 -5.84 -0.72
C LEU A 10 -3.49 -6.33 -2.01
N ASN A 11 -3.89 -7.48 -2.50
CA ASN A 11 -3.37 -8.00 -3.76
C ASN A 11 -3.68 -7.07 -4.92
N ASP A 12 -4.88 -6.53 -4.95
CA ASP A 12 -5.25 -5.59 -6.00
C ASP A 12 -4.37 -4.35 -5.95
N LEU A 13 -4.07 -3.89 -4.76
CA LEU A 13 -3.21 -2.71 -4.63
C LEU A 13 -1.78 -3.03 -5.04
N ILE A 14 -1.30 -4.21 -4.75
CA ILE A 14 0.03 -4.60 -5.15
C ILE A 14 0.13 -4.65 -6.67
N GLU A 15 -0.89 -5.18 -7.32
CA GLU A 15 -0.89 -5.22 -8.77
C GLU A 15 -0.94 -3.82 -9.34
N ARG A 16 -1.73 -2.95 -8.72
CA ARG A 16 -1.82 -1.58 -9.18
C ARG A 16 -0.47 -0.88 -9.01
N GLU A 17 0.20 -1.17 -7.92
CA GLU A 17 1.52 -0.58 -7.70
C GLU A 17 2.49 -1.02 -8.79
N ARG A 18 2.46 -2.27 -9.17
CA ARG A 18 3.32 -2.75 -10.24
C ARG A 18 3.04 -2.03 -11.54
N ASP A 19 1.77 -1.83 -11.85
CA ASP A 19 1.40 -1.12 -13.05
C ASP A 19 1.91 0.30 -13.02
N ILE A 20 1.77 0.97 -11.89
CA ILE A 20 2.23 2.34 -11.76
C ILE A 20 3.75 2.40 -11.92
N LEU A 21 4.46 1.43 -11.35
CA LEU A 21 5.90 1.40 -11.48
C LEU A 21 6.33 1.19 -12.94
N LYS A 22 5.60 0.37 -13.67
CA LYS A 22 5.90 0.20 -15.07
C LYS A 22 5.69 1.49 -15.83
N LYS A 23 4.61 2.19 -15.54
CA LYS A 23 4.34 3.45 -16.20
C LYS A 23 5.41 4.47 -15.86
N LEU A 24 5.87 4.46 -14.63
CA LEU A 24 6.90 5.38 -14.23
C LEU A 24 8.19 5.11 -15.00
N ASN A 25 8.56 3.86 -15.14
CA ASN A 25 9.76 3.51 -15.88
C ASN A 25 9.66 3.93 -17.34
N VAL A 26 8.51 3.68 -17.94
CA VAL A 26 8.30 4.07 -19.32
C VAL A 26 8.37 5.58 -19.47
N ALA A 27 7.76 6.30 -18.54
CA ALA A 27 7.76 7.75 -18.59
C ALA A 27 9.19 8.29 -18.48
N ARG A 28 9.97 7.73 -17.61
CA ARG A 28 11.34 8.17 -17.44
C ARG A 28 12.16 7.90 -18.69
N ARG A 29 11.99 6.73 -19.29
CA ARG A 29 12.73 6.41 -20.49
C ARG A 29 12.32 7.30 -21.65
N ALA A 30 11.05 7.66 -21.69
CA ALA A 30 10.55 8.51 -22.74
C ALA A 30 10.87 9.97 -22.55
N GLY A 31 11.45 10.31 -21.41
CA GLY A 31 11.77 11.70 -21.15
C GLY A 31 10.59 12.54 -20.78
N ALA A 32 9.62 11.95 -20.11
CA ALA A 32 8.42 12.68 -19.73
C ALA A 32 8.78 13.84 -18.82
N SER A 33 7.92 14.84 -18.80
CA SER A 33 8.19 16.01 -18.00
C SER A 33 8.09 15.70 -16.53
N GLU A 34 8.67 16.51 -15.71
CA GLU A 34 8.61 16.34 -14.28
C GLU A 34 7.20 16.34 -13.77
N GLN A 35 6.34 17.11 -14.43
CA GLN A 35 4.96 17.18 -14.02
C GLN A 35 4.29 15.82 -14.17
N ILE A 36 4.54 15.14 -15.28
CA ILE A 36 3.96 13.84 -15.52
C ILE A 36 4.55 12.82 -14.55
N ILE A 37 5.86 12.87 -14.36
CA ILE A 37 6.51 11.95 -13.43
C ILE A 37 6.00 12.19 -12.02
N GLY A 38 5.79 13.43 -11.65
CA GLY A 38 5.24 13.75 -10.33
C GLY A 38 3.84 13.22 -10.14
N GLN A 39 3.02 13.26 -11.16
CA GLN A 39 1.68 12.69 -11.06
C GLN A 39 1.72 11.20 -10.86
N ILE A 40 2.61 10.52 -11.56
CA ILE A 40 2.73 9.08 -11.42
C ILE A 40 3.24 8.74 -10.02
N ASN A 41 4.20 9.50 -9.52
CA ASN A 41 4.70 9.30 -8.17
C ASN A 41 3.61 9.51 -7.13
N PHE A 42 2.73 10.46 -7.37
CA PHE A 42 1.64 10.72 -6.46
C PHE A 42 0.71 9.51 -6.40
N LEU A 43 0.39 8.94 -7.55
CA LEU A 43 -0.45 7.75 -7.58
C LEU A 43 0.22 6.59 -6.87
N LEU A 44 1.52 6.48 -7.02
CA LEU A 44 2.26 5.43 -6.36
C LEU A 44 2.18 5.60 -4.83
N SER A 45 2.34 6.81 -4.37
CA SER A 45 2.25 7.09 -2.94
C SER A 45 0.88 6.75 -2.40
N GLU A 46 -0.16 7.07 -3.13
CA GLU A 46 -1.49 6.77 -2.68
C GLU A 46 -1.70 5.27 -2.57
N CYS A 47 -1.15 4.54 -3.52
CA CYS A 47 -1.27 3.10 -3.51
C CYS A 47 -0.54 2.52 -2.30
N GLN A 48 0.61 3.04 -2.00
CA GLN A 48 1.39 2.58 -0.87
C GLN A 48 0.70 2.90 0.45
N PHE A 49 0.08 4.06 0.55
CA PHE A 49 -0.66 4.41 1.75
C PHE A 49 -1.82 3.46 1.94
N ALA A 50 -2.54 3.14 0.86
CA ALA A 50 -3.66 2.23 0.96
C ALA A 50 -3.20 0.85 1.40
N GLN A 51 -2.05 0.40 0.94
CA GLN A 51 -1.52 -0.88 1.36
C GLN A 51 -1.19 -0.86 2.85
N HIS A 52 -0.58 0.20 3.32
CA HIS A 52 -0.27 0.34 4.74
C HIS A 52 -1.54 0.33 5.57
N ASP A 53 -2.57 0.99 5.10
CA ASP A 53 -3.82 1.04 5.82
C ASP A 53 -4.44 -0.36 5.94
N ILE A 54 -4.39 -1.12 4.87
CA ILE A 54 -4.95 -2.46 4.90
C ILE A 54 -4.14 -3.36 5.82
N ARG A 55 -2.83 -3.24 5.78
CA ARG A 55 -1.99 -4.04 6.66
C ARG A 55 -2.24 -3.69 8.12
N ALA A 56 -2.47 -2.43 8.40
CA ALA A 56 -2.78 -2.02 9.75
C ALA A 56 -4.11 -2.63 10.20
N ARG A 57 -5.07 -2.70 9.31
CA ARG A 57 -6.35 -3.30 9.65
C ARG A 57 -6.22 -4.80 9.89
N GLN A 58 -5.41 -5.46 9.07
CA GLN A 58 -5.19 -6.86 9.25
C GLN A 58 -4.50 -7.13 10.58
N SER A 59 -3.55 -6.29 10.91
CA SER A 59 -2.85 -6.43 12.16
C SER A 59 -3.78 -6.23 13.34
N SER A 60 -4.61 -5.23 13.23
CA SER A 60 -5.55 -4.93 14.27
C SER A 60 -6.49 -6.04 14.49
N LYS A 61 -6.82 -6.75 13.43
CA LYS A 61 -7.72 -7.75 13.56
C LYS A 61 -7.15 -8.89 14.22
N SER A 62 -6.02 -9.28 13.90
CA SER A 62 -5.44 -10.41 14.48
C SER A 62 -5.01 -9.94 15.74
N GLY A 63 -5.27 -8.89 15.96
CA GLY A 63 -4.77 -8.28 16.91
C GLY A 63 -4.80 -8.57 18.21
N LYS A 64 -5.49 -9.21 18.54
CA LYS A 64 -5.48 -9.44 19.76
C LYS A 64 -4.22 -9.50 20.24
N ASP A 65 -3.41 -9.47 19.56
CA ASP A 65 -2.20 -9.52 19.97
C ASP A 65 -1.95 -8.53 20.81
N ASN A 66 -2.68 -8.33 21.48
CA ASN A 66 -2.43 -7.48 22.43
C ASN A 66 -1.27 -7.91 23.08
N ASP A 67 -0.99 -9.03 22.98
CA ASP A 67 0.18 -9.41 23.55
C ASP A 67 1.19 -8.52 23.07
N PHE A 68 1.04 -7.97 22.03
CA PHE A 68 1.96 -7.14 21.53
C PHE A 68 2.03 -6.00 22.45
N GLY A 69 0.94 -5.56 22.91
CA GLY A 69 0.92 -4.53 23.84
C GLY A 69 1.63 -4.89 25.09
N SER A 70 1.44 -6.04 25.48
CA SER A 70 2.07 -6.46 26.66
C SER A 70 3.55 -6.47 26.47
N PHE A 71 3.96 -6.85 25.34
CA PHE A 71 5.33 -6.88 25.03
C PHE A 71 5.91 -5.51 25.16
N LEU A 72 5.23 -4.54 24.70
CA LEU A 72 5.71 -3.24 24.81
C LEU A 72 5.76 -2.81 26.23
N SER A 73 4.82 -3.18 26.96
CA SER A 73 4.76 -2.73 28.29
C SER A 73 5.92 -3.27 29.04
N ILE A 74 6.41 -4.35 28.66
CA ILE A 74 7.50 -4.85 29.32
C ILE A 74 8.62 -4.03 29.06
N GLY A 75 8.74 -3.60 27.95
CA GLY A 75 9.84 -2.80 27.59
C GLY A 75 9.83 -1.59 28.39
#